data_7cc4d9982ecec166da56844fa4e91a14
#
_entry.id   7cc4d9982ecec166da56844fa4e91a14
#
_cell.length_a   1.000
_cell.length_b   1.000
_cell.length_c   1.000
_cell.angle_alpha   90.00
_cell.angle_beta   90.00
_cell.angle_gamma   90.00
#
_symmetry.space_group_name_H-M   'P 1'
#
loop_
_entity.id
_entity.type
_entity.pdbx_description
1 polymer ?
#
loop_
_entity_poly.entity_id
_entity_poly.type
_entity_poly.pdbx_seq_one_letter_code
_entity_poly.pdbx_strand_id
1 'polypeptide(L)'
;MNRECEDLGPGTKVIGPALHLDPDDLIVYLDDDTIYDPKLVTNLLKWWRTDQKSAWGLSGFHFLSYFDKRYPRTHGVPMDVLEGYGSVLVKAGWIHNLVNEFKELRVEAKAADDVILSNLLTKQGVQLKTVCTPECYIGNIQQLQYGFDQDALHHQFAGGHHENYANVLKSLQDKGKSYFRYKCS
;
A
#
# COMPACT_ATOMS: atom_id res chain seq x y z
N MET A 1 -16.91 12.48 11.21
CA MET A 1 -16.62 12.37 12.67
C MET A 1 -15.11 12.23 12.78
N ASN A 2 -14.40 13.26 13.27
CA ASN A 2 -12.96 13.15 13.51
C ASN A 2 -12.76 12.28 14.75
N ARG A 3 -12.08 11.16 14.63
CA ARG A 3 -11.67 10.32 15.75
C ARG A 3 -10.16 10.45 15.90
N GLU A 4 -9.72 10.75 17.11
CA GLU A 4 -8.31 10.77 17.44
C GLU A 4 -7.78 9.34 17.41
N CYS A 5 -6.64 9.13 16.75
CA CYS A 5 -5.91 7.88 16.75
C CYS A 5 -4.41 8.18 16.96
N GLU A 6 -3.68 7.17 17.38
CA GLU A 6 -2.21 7.26 17.47
C GLU A 6 -1.61 7.59 16.09
N ASP A 7 -0.68 8.53 16.05
CA ASP A 7 0.06 8.83 14.84
C ASP A 7 1.03 7.67 14.52
N LEU A 8 0.71 6.94 13.48
CA LEU A 8 1.50 5.83 12.95
C LEU A 8 2.22 6.21 11.64
N GLY A 9 2.46 7.51 11.43
CA GLY A 9 3.00 8.03 10.18
C GLY A 9 2.01 7.81 9.02
N PRO A 10 2.48 7.62 7.78
CA PRO A 10 1.59 7.46 6.62
C PRO A 10 0.60 6.29 6.75
N GLY A 11 0.93 5.24 7.50
CA GLY A 11 0.01 4.11 7.77
C GLY A 11 -1.22 4.48 8.59
N THR A 12 -1.24 5.64 9.27
CA THR A 12 -2.39 6.13 10.05
C THR A 12 -3.65 6.22 9.20
N LYS A 13 -3.53 6.58 7.92
CA LYS A 13 -4.65 6.73 6.98
C LYS A 13 -5.49 5.46 6.81
N VAL A 14 -4.92 4.28 7.04
CA VAL A 14 -5.63 2.99 6.95
C VAL A 14 -5.84 2.35 8.32
N ILE A 15 -4.86 2.40 9.20
CA ILE A 15 -4.93 1.73 10.51
C ILE A 15 -5.90 2.46 11.44
N GLY A 16 -5.84 3.79 11.48
CA GLY A 16 -6.74 4.58 12.34
C GLY A 16 -8.22 4.31 12.08
N PRO A 17 -8.72 4.46 10.84
CA PRO A 17 -10.10 4.12 10.51
C PRO A 17 -10.44 2.66 10.78
N ALA A 18 -9.56 1.71 10.44
CA ALA A 18 -9.82 0.29 10.61
C ALA A 18 -10.22 -0.08 12.03
N LEU A 19 -9.54 0.48 13.04
CA LEU A 19 -9.81 0.20 14.46
C LEU A 19 -11.24 0.54 14.91
N HIS A 20 -12.02 1.24 14.09
CA HIS A 20 -13.37 1.70 14.40
C HIS A 20 -14.45 1.13 13.47
N LEU A 21 -14.07 0.23 12.58
CA LEU A 21 -14.94 -0.39 11.58
C LEU A 21 -15.17 -1.86 11.93
N ASP A 22 -16.26 -2.43 11.42
CA ASP A 22 -16.49 -3.85 11.51
C ASP A 22 -15.49 -4.61 10.65
N PRO A 23 -15.08 -5.84 11.03
CA PRO A 23 -14.09 -6.61 10.27
C PRO A 23 -14.44 -6.84 8.80
N ASP A 24 -15.74 -6.85 8.47
CA ASP A 24 -16.20 -7.05 7.10
C ASP A 24 -16.34 -5.75 6.30
N ASP A 25 -16.17 -4.59 6.93
CA ASP A 25 -16.15 -3.31 6.23
C ASP A 25 -14.97 -3.20 5.28
N LEU A 26 -15.19 -2.46 4.20
CA LEU A 26 -14.17 -2.17 3.20
C LEU A 26 -13.61 -0.78 3.39
N ILE A 27 -12.29 -0.68 3.33
CA ILE A 27 -11.55 0.57 3.39
C ILE A 27 -10.94 0.83 2.02
N VAL A 28 -11.19 2.01 1.47
CA VAL A 28 -10.40 2.55 0.35
C VAL A 28 -9.56 3.67 0.93
N TYR A 29 -8.24 3.47 0.94
CA TYR A 29 -7.31 4.53 1.35
C TYR A 29 -6.56 5.08 0.15
N LEU A 30 -6.21 6.35 0.22
CA LEU A 30 -5.60 7.12 -0.85
C LEU A 30 -4.84 8.31 -0.25
N ASP A 31 -4.03 8.97 -1.05
CA ASP A 31 -3.33 10.18 -0.64
C ASP A 31 -4.17 11.42 -0.94
N ASP A 32 -3.99 12.49 -0.18
CA ASP A 32 -4.76 13.73 -0.25
C ASP A 32 -4.16 14.77 -1.22
N ASP A 33 -2.99 14.47 -1.78
CA ASP A 33 -2.28 15.27 -2.78
C ASP A 33 -2.54 14.83 -4.22
N THR A 34 -3.56 14.01 -4.45
CA THR A 34 -3.82 13.39 -5.74
C THR A 34 -5.29 13.56 -6.14
N ILE A 35 -5.53 13.92 -7.41
CA ILE A 35 -6.88 13.97 -8.00
C ILE A 35 -7.15 12.61 -8.65
N TYR A 36 -8.19 11.94 -8.20
CA TYR A 36 -8.60 10.63 -8.69
C TYR A 36 -9.83 10.71 -9.58
N ASP A 37 -10.01 9.69 -10.42
CA ASP A 37 -11.25 9.53 -11.20
C ASP A 37 -12.47 9.44 -10.27
N PRO A 38 -13.57 10.15 -10.53
CA PRO A 38 -14.79 10.10 -9.71
C PRO A 38 -15.39 8.69 -9.57
N LYS A 39 -15.07 7.77 -10.49
CA LYS A 39 -15.53 6.38 -10.47
C LYS A 39 -14.57 5.43 -9.76
N LEU A 40 -13.48 5.94 -9.16
CA LEU A 40 -12.44 5.14 -8.51
C LEU A 40 -13.03 4.06 -7.60
N VAL A 41 -13.81 4.47 -6.60
CA VAL A 41 -14.38 3.54 -5.61
C VAL A 41 -15.30 2.52 -6.27
N THR A 42 -16.15 2.95 -7.20
CA THR A 42 -17.04 2.06 -7.94
C THR A 42 -16.28 0.99 -8.71
N ASN A 43 -15.17 1.38 -9.33
CA ASN A 43 -14.34 0.48 -10.11
C ASN A 43 -13.55 -0.49 -9.21
N LEU A 44 -12.98 -0.02 -8.11
CA LEU A 44 -12.33 -0.89 -7.14
C LEU A 44 -13.31 -1.93 -6.57
N LEU A 45 -14.54 -1.53 -6.23
CA LEU A 45 -15.57 -2.43 -5.75
C LEU A 45 -16.00 -3.45 -6.81
N LYS A 46 -16.06 -3.05 -8.09
CA LYS A 46 -16.35 -3.96 -9.19
C LYS A 46 -15.34 -5.11 -9.23
N TRP A 47 -14.06 -4.79 -9.14
CA TRP A 47 -13.00 -5.78 -9.19
C TRP A 47 -12.89 -6.59 -7.89
N TRP A 48 -13.06 -5.96 -6.74
CA TRP A 48 -13.12 -6.68 -5.47
C TRP A 48 -14.21 -7.75 -5.46
N ARG A 49 -15.38 -7.50 -6.07
CA ARG A 49 -16.45 -8.50 -6.19
C ARG A 49 -16.05 -9.74 -6.99
N THR A 50 -15.07 -9.65 -7.87
CA THR A 50 -14.56 -10.80 -8.63
C THR A 50 -13.64 -11.69 -7.80
N ASP A 51 -12.96 -11.11 -6.81
CA ASP A 51 -12.11 -11.82 -5.87
C ASP A 51 -12.02 -11.06 -4.54
N GLN A 52 -12.84 -11.47 -3.60
CA GLN A 52 -12.96 -10.87 -2.27
C GLN A 52 -11.89 -11.33 -1.28
N LYS A 53 -10.95 -12.19 -1.71
CA LYS A 53 -9.80 -12.63 -0.93
C LYS A 53 -8.53 -11.84 -1.22
N SER A 54 -8.61 -10.92 -2.18
CA SER A 54 -7.49 -10.07 -2.59
C SER A 54 -7.71 -8.62 -2.17
N ALA A 55 -6.61 -7.93 -1.82
CA ALA A 55 -6.56 -6.48 -1.78
C ALA A 55 -6.33 -5.96 -3.22
N TRP A 56 -6.93 -4.81 -3.54
CA TRP A 56 -6.91 -4.24 -4.88
C TRP A 56 -6.42 -2.80 -4.87
N GLY A 57 -5.50 -2.45 -5.77
CA GLY A 57 -4.98 -1.09 -5.91
C GLY A 57 -4.80 -0.68 -7.37
N LEU A 58 -4.65 0.62 -7.64
CA LEU A 58 -4.34 1.10 -8.98
C LEU A 58 -2.85 0.97 -9.32
N SER A 59 -1.98 1.04 -8.32
CA SER A 59 -0.54 0.92 -8.47
C SER A 59 0.03 -0.18 -7.60
N GLY A 60 1.06 -0.82 -8.09
CA GLY A 60 1.78 -1.85 -7.36
C GLY A 60 2.92 -2.39 -8.20
N PHE A 61 3.85 -3.07 -7.54
CA PHE A 61 5.04 -3.59 -8.20
C PHE A 61 5.50 -4.92 -7.61
N HIS A 62 6.40 -5.57 -8.37
CA HIS A 62 7.23 -6.67 -7.90
C HIS A 62 8.65 -6.18 -7.61
N PHE A 63 9.26 -6.69 -6.57
CA PHE A 63 10.71 -6.58 -6.41
C PHE A 63 11.41 -7.52 -7.41
N LEU A 64 12.32 -6.99 -8.20
CA LEU A 64 13.26 -7.78 -9.02
C LEU A 64 14.61 -7.95 -8.30
N SER A 65 14.98 -6.94 -7.52
CA SER A 65 16.10 -6.91 -6.57
C SER A 65 15.78 -5.90 -5.48
N TYR A 66 16.72 -5.63 -4.56
CA TYR A 66 16.52 -4.59 -3.56
C TYR A 66 16.23 -3.22 -4.15
N PHE A 67 16.81 -2.89 -5.30
CA PHE A 67 16.72 -1.57 -5.92
C PHE A 67 15.88 -1.55 -7.20
N ASP A 68 15.56 -2.73 -7.76
CA ASP A 68 14.80 -2.84 -9.00
C ASP A 68 13.37 -3.27 -8.76
N LYS A 69 12.45 -2.59 -9.40
CA LYS A 69 11.02 -2.86 -9.35
C LYS A 69 10.46 -3.07 -10.74
N ARG A 70 9.50 -3.96 -10.85
CA ARG A 70 8.72 -4.15 -12.05
C ARG A 70 7.28 -3.76 -11.80
N TYR A 71 6.77 -2.81 -12.57
CA TYR A 71 5.39 -2.36 -12.58
C TYR A 71 4.60 -3.06 -13.69
N PRO A 72 3.93 -4.19 -13.42
CA PRO A 72 3.12 -4.83 -14.44
C PRO A 72 1.90 -3.96 -14.73
N ARG A 73 1.61 -3.79 -16.03
CA ARG A 73 0.42 -3.10 -16.52
C ARG A 73 -0.69 -4.09 -16.87
N THR A 74 -0.77 -5.18 -16.12
CA THR A 74 -1.72 -6.26 -16.37
C THR A 74 -2.70 -6.35 -15.21
N HIS A 75 -3.97 -6.39 -15.55
CA HIS A 75 -5.06 -6.50 -14.60
C HIS A 75 -5.06 -7.84 -13.86
N GLY A 76 -5.33 -7.81 -12.54
CA GLY A 76 -5.51 -9.00 -11.72
C GLY A 76 -4.26 -9.83 -11.43
N VAL A 77 -3.07 -9.36 -11.84
CA VAL A 77 -1.82 -10.06 -11.54
C VAL A 77 -1.44 -9.83 -10.07
N PRO A 78 -1.03 -10.88 -9.33
CA PRO A 78 -0.51 -10.72 -7.98
C PRO A 78 0.73 -9.84 -7.95
N MET A 79 0.81 -8.93 -6.96
CA MET A 79 1.94 -8.02 -6.72
C MET A 79 2.63 -8.36 -5.40
N ASP A 80 3.85 -7.84 -5.21
CA ASP A 80 4.50 -7.86 -3.90
C ASP A 80 4.05 -6.65 -3.06
N VAL A 81 3.93 -5.49 -3.66
CA VAL A 81 3.53 -4.24 -2.98
C VAL A 81 2.40 -3.56 -3.73
N LEU A 82 1.39 -3.08 -3.00
CA LEU A 82 0.43 -2.08 -3.48
C LEU A 82 0.82 -0.72 -2.92
N GLU A 83 0.73 0.30 -3.76
CA GLU A 83 1.15 1.68 -3.43
C GLU A 83 -0.07 2.56 -3.11
N GLY A 84 -0.07 3.18 -1.92
CA GLY A 84 -1.19 3.96 -1.41
C GLY A 84 -1.54 5.18 -2.25
N TYR A 85 -0.56 5.82 -2.88
CA TYR A 85 -0.81 6.96 -3.77
C TYR A 85 -1.71 6.59 -4.97
N GLY A 86 -1.70 5.33 -5.39
CA GLY A 86 -2.60 4.81 -6.42
C GLY A 86 -3.98 4.45 -5.92
N SER A 87 -4.24 4.58 -4.63
CA SER A 87 -5.37 4.05 -3.88
C SER A 87 -5.38 2.52 -3.72
N VAL A 88 -5.78 2.05 -2.54
CA VAL A 88 -5.88 0.62 -2.24
C VAL A 88 -7.18 0.33 -1.50
N LEU A 89 -7.83 -0.79 -1.88
CA LEU A 89 -9.01 -1.34 -1.22
C LEU A 89 -8.63 -2.58 -0.42
N VAL A 90 -8.97 -2.59 0.87
CA VAL A 90 -8.74 -3.69 1.83
C VAL A 90 -9.95 -3.93 2.70
N LYS A 91 -10.03 -5.08 3.37
CA LYS A 91 -10.98 -5.30 4.49
C LYS A 91 -10.42 -4.77 5.80
N ALA A 92 -11.28 -4.15 6.63
CA ALA A 92 -10.91 -3.68 7.96
C ALA A 92 -10.36 -4.82 8.83
N GLY A 93 -10.96 -6.00 8.79
CA GLY A 93 -10.52 -7.16 9.55
C GLY A 93 -9.10 -7.64 9.24
N TRP A 94 -8.62 -7.45 8.00
CA TRP A 94 -7.22 -7.74 7.69
C TRP A 94 -6.28 -6.76 8.39
N ILE A 95 -6.69 -5.49 8.46
CA ILE A 95 -5.90 -4.45 9.13
C ILE A 95 -5.91 -4.63 10.64
N HIS A 96 -7.06 -5.00 11.26
CA HIS A 96 -7.13 -5.29 12.69
C HIS A 96 -6.06 -6.29 13.14
N ASN A 97 -5.86 -7.35 12.37
CA ASN A 97 -4.96 -8.45 12.70
C ASN A 97 -3.46 -8.09 12.59
N LEU A 98 -3.12 -6.98 11.94
CA LEU A 98 -1.73 -6.60 11.70
C LEU A 98 -1.24 -5.39 12.50
N VAL A 99 -2.13 -4.69 13.21
CA VAL A 99 -1.82 -3.40 13.88
C VAL A 99 -0.61 -3.49 14.79
N ASN A 100 -0.53 -4.49 15.66
CA ASN A 100 0.56 -4.62 16.62
C ASN A 100 1.89 -4.85 15.91
N GLU A 101 1.91 -5.74 14.93
CA GLU A 101 3.12 -6.05 14.16
C GLU A 101 3.55 -4.87 13.28
N PHE A 102 2.58 -4.13 12.72
CA PHE A 102 2.87 -2.88 12.01
C PHE A 102 3.57 -1.87 12.92
N LYS A 103 3.08 -1.70 14.15
CA LYS A 103 3.70 -0.80 15.13
C LYS A 103 5.15 -1.18 15.46
N GLU A 104 5.44 -2.47 15.54
CA GLU A 104 6.82 -2.95 15.77
C GLU A 104 7.73 -2.67 14.58
N LEU A 105 7.23 -2.88 13.36
CA LEU A 105 8.04 -2.76 12.14
C LEU A 105 8.21 -1.31 11.68
N ARG A 106 7.27 -0.42 11.97
CA ARG A 106 7.29 0.98 11.49
C ARG A 106 8.49 1.78 11.99
N VAL A 107 9.03 1.46 13.16
CA VAL A 107 10.18 2.16 13.75
C VAL A 107 11.38 2.16 12.82
N GLU A 108 11.52 1.11 12.02
CA GLU A 108 12.61 0.92 11.08
C GLU A 108 12.28 1.42 9.68
N ALA A 109 11.01 1.52 9.37
CA ALA A 109 10.54 1.68 8.00
C ALA A 109 10.11 3.08 7.64
N LYS A 110 10.23 4.06 8.55
CA LYS A 110 9.85 5.46 8.29
C LYS A 110 9.27 5.69 6.88
N ALA A 111 8.05 6.09 6.68
CA ALA A 111 7.46 6.38 5.37
C ALA A 111 7.47 5.26 4.28
N ALA A 112 7.76 4.00 4.64
CA ALA A 112 7.61 2.85 3.74
C ALA A 112 6.44 1.95 4.18
N ASP A 113 5.37 2.57 4.63
CA ASP A 113 4.14 1.93 5.08
C ASP A 113 3.55 0.98 4.04
N ASP A 114 3.62 1.32 2.75
CA ASP A 114 3.17 0.46 1.66
C ASP A 114 3.87 -0.90 1.66
N VAL A 115 5.18 -0.91 1.89
CA VAL A 115 5.97 -2.15 1.94
C VAL A 115 5.59 -2.97 3.16
N ILE A 116 5.46 -2.33 4.34
CA ILE A 116 5.08 -3.04 5.57
C ILE A 116 3.66 -3.58 5.47
N LEU A 117 2.70 -2.75 5.08
CA LEU A 117 1.30 -3.17 4.95
C LEU A 117 1.16 -4.34 3.98
N SER A 118 1.79 -4.24 2.81
CA SER A 118 1.78 -5.28 1.80
C SER A 118 2.41 -6.59 2.31
N ASN A 119 3.54 -6.49 3.01
CA ASN A 119 4.20 -7.64 3.62
C ASN A 119 3.30 -8.34 4.65
N LEU A 120 2.66 -7.58 5.53
CA LEU A 120 1.78 -8.12 6.58
C LEU A 120 0.47 -8.68 6.02
N LEU A 121 -0.10 -8.08 4.99
CA LEU A 121 -1.24 -8.65 4.26
C LEU A 121 -0.86 -9.97 3.60
N THR A 122 0.31 -10.04 2.97
CA THR A 122 0.84 -11.27 2.37
C THR A 122 1.04 -12.38 3.42
N LYS A 123 1.52 -12.03 4.63
CA LYS A 123 1.63 -12.96 5.76
C LYS A 123 0.28 -13.60 6.12
N GLN A 124 -0.81 -12.85 6.04
CA GLN A 124 -2.17 -13.33 6.29
C GLN A 124 -2.75 -14.15 5.14
N GLY A 125 -2.01 -14.35 4.05
CA GLY A 125 -2.48 -15.04 2.85
C GLY A 125 -3.35 -14.18 1.92
N VAL A 126 -3.43 -12.87 2.16
CA VAL A 126 -4.13 -11.92 1.28
C VAL A 126 -3.31 -11.73 0.02
N GLN A 127 -3.92 -11.93 -1.14
CA GLN A 127 -3.29 -11.61 -2.41
C GLN A 127 -3.40 -10.11 -2.69
N LEU A 128 -2.34 -9.52 -3.22
CA LEU A 128 -2.29 -8.13 -3.62
C LEU A 128 -2.40 -8.06 -5.14
N LYS A 129 -3.37 -7.31 -5.67
CA LYS A 129 -3.65 -7.25 -7.11
C LYS A 129 -3.83 -5.82 -7.58
N THR A 130 -3.38 -5.54 -8.80
CA THR A 130 -3.63 -4.23 -9.43
C THR A 130 -4.79 -4.29 -10.41
N VAL A 131 -5.53 -3.19 -10.44
CA VAL A 131 -6.54 -2.90 -11.45
C VAL A 131 -5.88 -2.07 -12.54
N CYS A 132 -5.83 -2.62 -13.76
CA CYS A 132 -5.28 -1.92 -14.92
C CYS A 132 -6.30 -1.94 -16.06
N THR A 133 -7.35 -1.14 -15.92
CA THR A 133 -8.35 -0.90 -16.96
C THR A 133 -8.29 0.56 -17.42
N PRO A 134 -8.83 0.91 -18.59
CA PRO A 134 -8.85 2.30 -19.03
C PRO A 134 -9.50 3.24 -18.01
N GLU A 135 -10.49 2.76 -17.26
CA GLU A 135 -11.23 3.54 -16.25
C GLU A 135 -10.46 3.69 -14.92
N CYS A 136 -9.54 2.78 -14.66
CA CYS A 136 -8.76 2.73 -13.41
C CYS A 136 -7.25 2.81 -13.65
N TYR A 137 -6.83 3.27 -14.82
CA TYR A 137 -5.41 3.37 -15.11
C TYR A 137 -4.75 4.46 -14.26
N ILE A 138 -3.60 4.12 -13.65
CA ILE A 138 -2.87 5.05 -12.77
C ILE A 138 -2.53 6.39 -13.48
N GLY A 139 -2.35 6.38 -14.80
CA GLY A 139 -2.14 7.59 -15.59
C GLY A 139 -3.33 8.55 -15.65
N ASN A 140 -4.51 8.16 -15.14
CA ASN A 140 -5.68 9.01 -15.03
C ASN A 140 -5.71 9.80 -13.71
N ILE A 141 -4.80 9.53 -12.79
CA ILE A 141 -4.63 10.34 -11.59
C ILE A 141 -3.69 11.52 -11.88
N GLN A 142 -3.96 12.63 -11.23
CA GLN A 142 -3.14 13.83 -11.32
C GLN A 142 -2.66 14.22 -9.93
N GLN A 143 -1.36 14.22 -9.73
CA GLN A 143 -0.76 14.68 -8.49
C GLN A 143 -0.85 16.21 -8.39
N LEU A 144 -1.21 16.73 -7.23
CA LEU A 144 -1.27 18.16 -6.96
C LEU A 144 0.13 18.74 -6.79
N GLN A 145 0.26 20.07 -6.96
CA GLN A 145 1.56 20.73 -6.93
C GLN A 145 2.32 20.47 -5.63
N TYR A 146 1.65 20.48 -4.49
CA TYR A 146 2.29 20.23 -3.18
C TYR A 146 2.82 18.80 -3.00
N GLY A 147 2.35 17.83 -3.78
CA GLY A 147 2.95 16.51 -3.83
C GLY A 147 4.36 16.49 -4.45
N PHE A 148 4.79 17.58 -5.08
CA PHE A 148 6.13 17.78 -5.63
C PHE A 148 7.00 18.73 -4.80
N ASP A 149 6.51 19.20 -3.66
CA ASP A 149 7.25 20.11 -2.78
C ASP A 149 8.43 19.39 -2.12
N GLN A 150 9.48 20.15 -1.74
CA GLN A 150 10.72 19.58 -1.21
C GLN A 150 10.53 18.80 0.10
N ASP A 151 9.51 19.10 0.87
CA ASP A 151 9.10 18.43 2.10
C ASP A 151 8.19 17.23 1.89
N ALA A 152 7.78 16.93 0.66
CA ALA A 152 7.09 15.68 0.36
C ALA A 152 7.95 14.47 0.75
N LEU A 153 7.31 13.44 1.31
CA LEU A 153 8.02 12.29 1.90
C LEU A 153 9.04 11.64 0.97
N HIS A 154 8.76 11.59 -0.33
CA HIS A 154 9.67 10.98 -1.30
C HIS A 154 10.95 11.81 -1.56
N HIS A 155 11.00 13.08 -1.11
CA HIS A 155 12.20 13.93 -1.17
C HIS A 155 13.00 13.95 0.13
N GLN A 156 12.42 13.48 1.25
CA GLN A 156 13.05 13.58 2.57
C GLN A 156 14.16 12.54 2.81
N PHE A 157 14.30 11.54 1.96
CA PHE A 157 15.28 10.46 2.12
C PHE A 157 16.43 10.62 1.13
N ALA A 158 17.67 10.53 1.64
CA ALA A 158 18.85 10.40 0.80
C ALA A 158 18.69 9.13 -0.07
N GLY A 159 18.78 9.27 -1.40
CA GLY A 159 18.50 8.17 -2.33
C GLY A 159 17.03 7.99 -2.72
N GLY A 160 16.11 8.79 -2.15
CA GLY A 160 14.69 8.81 -2.48
C GLY A 160 13.91 7.60 -1.98
N HIS A 161 12.68 7.50 -2.42
CA HIS A 161 11.72 6.46 -2.02
C HIS A 161 12.19 5.02 -2.31
N HIS A 162 12.96 4.83 -3.39
CA HIS A 162 13.46 3.53 -3.80
C HIS A 162 14.47 2.95 -2.80
N GLU A 163 15.38 3.78 -2.28
CA GLU A 163 16.36 3.35 -1.28
C GLU A 163 15.69 2.98 0.04
N ASN A 164 14.70 3.75 0.46
CA ASN A 164 13.94 3.45 1.66
C ASN A 164 13.22 2.09 1.55
N TYR A 165 12.57 1.82 0.43
CA TYR A 165 11.92 0.53 0.18
C TYR A 165 12.91 -0.64 0.19
N ALA A 166 14.10 -0.45 -0.40
CA ALA A 166 15.15 -1.45 -0.41
C ALA A 166 15.67 -1.75 1.00
N ASN A 167 15.89 -0.71 1.81
CA ASN A 167 16.35 -0.85 3.18
C ASN A 167 15.33 -1.57 4.05
N VAL A 168 14.04 -1.27 3.88
CA VAL A 168 12.96 -1.96 4.60
C VAL A 168 12.87 -3.42 4.17
N LEU A 169 12.89 -3.71 2.88
CA LEU A 169 12.87 -5.09 2.37
C LEU A 169 14.04 -5.90 2.94
N LYS A 170 15.25 -5.33 2.93
CA LYS A 170 16.45 -5.97 3.49
C LYS A 170 16.27 -6.23 4.99
N SER A 171 15.85 -5.23 5.77
CA SER A 171 15.59 -5.40 7.19
C SER A 171 14.55 -6.50 7.49
N LEU A 172 13.47 -6.57 6.71
CA LEU A 172 12.48 -7.63 6.85
C LEU A 172 13.07 -9.01 6.56
N GLN A 173 13.92 -9.13 5.54
CA GLN A 173 14.59 -10.40 5.19
C GLN A 173 15.61 -10.82 6.25
N ASP A 174 16.46 -9.92 6.70
CA ASP A 174 17.49 -10.18 7.72
C ASP A 174 16.88 -10.66 9.05
N LYS A 175 15.65 -10.19 9.35
CA LYS A 175 14.90 -10.61 10.55
C LYS A 175 14.03 -11.85 10.33
N GLY A 176 14.02 -12.43 9.13
CA GLY A 176 13.12 -13.53 8.80
C GLY A 176 11.63 -13.14 8.80
N LYS A 177 11.31 -11.84 8.68
CA LYS A 177 9.95 -11.28 8.68
C LYS A 177 9.46 -10.86 7.28
N SER A 178 10.18 -11.20 6.21
CA SER A 178 9.73 -10.98 4.83
C SER A 178 8.83 -12.13 4.37
N TYR A 179 7.63 -11.79 3.96
CA TYR A 179 6.61 -12.73 3.46
C TYR A 179 6.36 -12.59 1.96
N PHE A 180 7.07 -11.70 1.29
CA PHE A 180 7.00 -11.55 -0.16
C PHE A 180 7.40 -12.85 -0.87
N ARG A 181 6.78 -13.12 -2.02
CA ARG A 181 7.11 -14.30 -2.84
C ARG A 181 8.53 -14.24 -3.39
N TYR A 182 8.99 -13.04 -3.68
CA TYR A 182 10.35 -12.79 -4.14
C TYR A 182 11.31 -12.72 -2.96
N LYS A 183 12.32 -13.56 -3.01
CA LYS A 183 13.45 -13.51 -2.05
C LYS A 183 14.65 -13.00 -2.84
N CYS A 184 15.13 -11.80 -2.53
CA CYS A 184 16.41 -11.34 -3.04
C CYS A 184 17.49 -12.34 -2.57
N SER A 185 18.16 -13.01 -3.50
CA SER A 185 19.31 -13.88 -3.24
C SER A 185 20.56 -13.05 -3.04
#